data_36817edf3be763a04ef9658d77f1839a
#
_entry.id   36817edf3be763a04ef9658d77f1839a
#
_cell.length_a   1.000
_cell.length_b   1.000
_cell.length_c   1.000
_cell.angle_alpha   90.00
_cell.angle_beta   90.00
_cell.angle_gamma   90.00
#
_symmetry.space_group_name_H-M   'P 1'
#
loop_
_entity.id
_entity.type
_entity.pdbx_description
1 polymer ?
#
loop_
_entity_poly.entity_id
_entity_poly.type
_entity_poly.pdbx_seq_one_letter_code
_entity_poly.pdbx_strand_id
1 'polypeptide(L)'
;MKIRGFELVSSFTDESLLPKRETAHAAGYDLKVAVRTVIAPGEIVLVPTGVKAYMQPTEVLYLYDRSSNPRKKGLVLINSVGVIDGDYYGNPGNEGHIFAQMKNITNQEVVLEVGERVVQAVFAPFLIADGDAANGVRTGGFGSTGH
;
A
#
# COMPACT_ATOMS: atom_id res chain seq x y z
N MET A 1 4.39 -24.01 0.73
CA MET A 1 4.58 -23.18 -0.48
C MET A 1 3.95 -21.82 -0.28
N LYS A 2 4.68 -20.76 -0.55
CA LYS A 2 4.16 -19.39 -0.46
C LYS A 2 3.46 -19.04 -1.78
N ILE A 3 2.21 -18.63 -1.71
CA ILE A 3 1.42 -18.27 -2.89
C ILE A 3 1.20 -16.76 -2.95
N ARG A 4 0.70 -16.17 -1.87
CA ARG A 4 0.52 -14.71 -1.74
C ARG A 4 0.55 -14.32 -0.28
N GLY A 5 0.98 -13.10 0.00
CA GLY A 5 1.02 -12.61 1.36
C GLY A 5 1.91 -11.38 1.51
N PHE A 6 2.24 -11.10 2.75
CA PHE A 6 3.04 -9.94 3.11
C PHE A 6 4.29 -10.35 3.88
N GLU A 7 5.33 -9.56 3.73
CA GLU A 7 6.56 -9.70 4.52
C GLU A 7 7.00 -8.32 4.97
N LEU A 8 7.74 -8.26 6.07
CA LEU A 8 8.36 -7.00 6.48
C LEU A 8 9.47 -6.62 5.49
N VAL A 9 9.57 -5.34 5.19
CA VAL A 9 10.77 -4.79 4.54
C VAL A 9 11.93 -4.92 5.51
N SER A 10 13.13 -5.18 5.03
CA SER A 10 14.28 -5.57 5.86
C SER A 10 14.65 -4.56 6.95
N SER A 11 14.32 -3.28 6.76
CA SER A 11 14.58 -2.23 7.76
C SER A 11 13.58 -2.21 8.91
N PHE A 12 12.54 -3.06 8.90
CA PHE A 12 11.53 -3.12 9.95
C PHE A 12 11.53 -4.50 10.61
N THR A 13 11.43 -4.52 11.94
CA THR A 13 11.45 -5.75 12.72
C THR A 13 10.17 -5.98 13.53
N ASP A 14 9.27 -5.01 13.57
CA ASP A 14 8.02 -5.10 14.32
C ASP A 14 6.99 -5.94 13.55
N GLU A 15 6.84 -7.20 13.94
CA GLU A 15 5.92 -8.13 13.29
C GLU A 15 4.45 -7.73 13.43
N SER A 16 4.11 -6.84 14.36
CA SER A 16 2.75 -6.34 14.49
C SER A 16 2.32 -5.48 13.29
N LEU A 17 3.28 -5.05 12.45
CA LEU A 17 3.00 -4.35 11.21
C LEU A 17 2.44 -5.26 10.11
N LEU A 18 2.62 -6.58 10.23
CA LEU A 18 2.10 -7.51 9.22
C LEU A 18 0.57 -7.39 9.14
N PRO A 19 0.03 -7.19 7.92
CA PRO A 19 -1.39 -6.93 7.75
C PRO A 19 -2.26 -8.11 8.15
N LYS A 20 -3.45 -7.80 8.68
CA LYS A 20 -4.45 -8.78 9.07
C LYS A 20 -5.82 -8.36 8.58
N ARG A 21 -6.68 -9.36 8.36
CA ARG A 21 -8.11 -9.12 8.20
C ARG A 21 -8.73 -9.12 9.59
N GLU A 22 -9.60 -8.16 9.86
CA GLU A 22 -10.23 -8.04 11.19
C GLU A 22 -11.36 -9.06 11.41
N THR A 23 -11.99 -9.54 10.34
CA THR A 23 -13.07 -10.53 10.42
C THR A 23 -12.85 -11.66 9.42
N ALA A 24 -13.50 -12.78 9.65
CA ALA A 24 -13.35 -13.98 8.80
C ALA A 24 -13.80 -13.75 7.35
N HIS A 25 -14.72 -12.81 7.12
CA HIS A 25 -15.27 -12.54 5.79
C HIS A 25 -14.84 -11.18 5.23
N ALA A 26 -13.93 -10.47 5.89
CA ALA A 26 -13.39 -9.23 5.37
C ALA A 26 -12.50 -9.53 4.16
N ALA A 27 -12.63 -8.74 3.10
CA ALA A 27 -11.76 -8.85 1.93
C ALA A 27 -10.41 -8.15 2.16
N GLY A 28 -10.41 -7.08 2.95
CA GLY A 28 -9.25 -6.21 3.12
C GLY A 28 -8.33 -6.60 4.27
N TYR A 29 -7.04 -6.54 3.98
CA TYR A 29 -5.98 -6.60 4.98
C TYR A 29 -5.62 -5.18 5.38
N ASP A 30 -5.65 -4.87 6.68
CA ASP A 30 -5.30 -3.53 7.15
C ASP A 30 -3.78 -3.34 7.19
N LEU A 31 -3.29 -2.34 6.46
CA LEU A 31 -1.90 -1.92 6.51
C LEU A 31 -1.77 -0.80 7.53
N LYS A 32 -0.67 -0.82 8.27
CA LYS A 32 -0.44 0.07 9.40
C LYS A 32 0.68 1.07 9.12
N VAL A 33 0.65 2.15 9.85
CA VAL A 33 1.70 3.16 9.83
C VAL A 33 2.96 2.57 10.48
N ALA A 34 4.06 2.55 9.74
CA ALA A 34 5.34 2.01 10.25
C ALA A 34 6.25 3.08 10.85
N VAL A 35 6.05 4.34 10.47
CA VAL A 35 6.84 5.48 10.94
C VAL A 35 5.88 6.60 11.28
N ARG A 36 6.02 7.18 12.49
CA ARG A 36 5.20 8.33 12.88
C ARG A 36 5.29 9.40 11.79
N THR A 37 4.14 9.84 11.30
CA THR A 37 4.05 10.72 10.15
C THR A 37 3.17 11.92 10.47
N VAL A 38 3.69 13.11 10.25
CA VAL A 38 2.98 14.38 10.44
C VAL A 38 2.61 14.91 9.06
N ILE A 39 1.34 15.22 8.84
CA ILE A 39 0.83 15.69 7.56
C ILE A 39 0.23 17.08 7.75
N ALA A 40 0.86 18.09 7.17
CA ALA A 40 0.37 19.46 7.21
C ALA A 40 -0.93 19.63 6.42
N PRO A 41 -1.73 20.67 6.69
CA PRO A 41 -2.95 20.93 5.92
C PRO A 41 -2.68 20.96 4.42
N GLY A 42 -3.45 20.19 3.66
CA GLY A 42 -3.33 20.11 2.20
C GLY A 42 -2.13 19.31 1.68
N GLU A 43 -1.26 18.87 2.56
CA GLU A 43 -0.06 18.11 2.18
C GLU A 43 -0.39 16.68 1.74
N ILE A 44 0.38 16.18 0.78
CA ILE A 44 0.34 14.79 0.34
C ILE A 44 1.64 14.12 0.78
N VAL A 45 1.53 13.02 1.50
CA VAL A 45 2.69 12.29 2.05
C VAL A 45 2.59 10.81 1.70
N LEU A 46 3.72 10.21 1.37
CA LEU A 46 3.84 8.76 1.24
C LEU A 46 4.10 8.17 2.63
N VAL A 47 3.08 7.55 3.20
CA VAL A 47 3.16 6.97 4.55
C VAL A 47 3.73 5.56 4.47
N PRO A 48 4.88 5.30 5.11
CA PRO A 48 5.48 3.97 5.09
C PRO A 48 4.64 2.95 5.84
N THR A 49 4.41 1.79 5.25
CA THR A 49 3.67 0.69 5.89
C THR A 49 4.59 -0.40 6.45
N GLY A 50 5.85 -0.38 6.08
CA GLY A 50 6.86 -1.35 6.56
C GLY A 50 6.77 -2.72 5.90
N VAL A 51 5.87 -2.92 4.94
CA VAL A 51 5.62 -4.23 4.33
C VAL A 51 5.75 -4.21 2.81
N LYS A 52 5.96 -5.40 2.28
CA LYS A 52 5.96 -5.71 0.85
C LYS A 52 5.04 -6.91 0.63
N ALA A 53 4.56 -7.10 -0.59
CA ALA A 53 3.61 -8.16 -0.91
C ALA A 53 4.12 -9.04 -2.04
N TYR A 54 4.02 -10.36 -1.87
CA TYR A 54 4.30 -11.33 -2.92
C TYR A 54 2.99 -11.97 -3.37
N MET A 55 2.92 -12.35 -4.65
CA MET A 55 1.68 -12.87 -5.23
C MET A 55 1.99 -13.63 -6.53
N GLN A 56 0.97 -14.30 -7.04
CA GLN A 56 1.06 -15.03 -8.30
C GLN A 56 1.10 -14.05 -9.49
N PRO A 57 1.67 -14.46 -10.65
CA PRO A 57 1.78 -13.58 -11.83
C PRO A 57 0.44 -13.07 -12.38
N THR A 58 -0.67 -13.71 -12.04
CA THR A 58 -2.01 -13.35 -12.50
C THR A 58 -2.78 -12.52 -11.46
N GLU A 59 -2.08 -12.04 -10.44
CA GLU A 59 -2.70 -11.36 -9.32
C GLU A 59 -2.17 -9.95 -9.15
N VAL A 60 -2.98 -9.12 -8.53
CA VAL A 60 -2.68 -7.73 -8.19
C VAL A 60 -3.11 -7.47 -6.74
N LEU A 61 -2.43 -6.55 -6.07
CA LEU A 61 -2.86 -6.06 -4.77
C LEU A 61 -3.37 -4.64 -4.93
N TYR A 62 -4.66 -4.43 -4.63
CA TYR A 62 -5.24 -3.08 -4.63
C TYR A 62 -5.19 -2.48 -3.23
N LEU A 63 -4.81 -1.20 -3.16
CA LEU A 63 -4.90 -0.42 -1.92
C LEU A 63 -6.11 0.47 -2.01
N TYR A 64 -6.98 0.36 -1.01
CA TYR A 64 -8.18 1.18 -0.89
C TYR A 64 -8.11 2.04 0.36
N ASP A 65 -8.78 3.17 0.32
CA ASP A 65 -8.96 3.97 1.53
C ASP A 65 -9.80 3.20 2.54
N ARG A 66 -9.65 3.55 3.80
CA ARG A 66 -10.52 3.05 4.86
C ARG A 66 -11.71 3.99 4.99
N SER A 67 -12.91 3.43 5.20
CA SER A 67 -14.14 4.22 5.29
C SER A 67 -14.09 5.29 6.39
N SER A 68 -13.28 5.08 7.41
CA SER A 68 -13.16 6.01 8.54
C SER A 68 -12.19 7.17 8.28
N ASN A 69 -11.29 7.06 7.29
CA ASN A 69 -10.24 8.06 7.12
C ASN A 69 -10.78 9.48 6.84
N PRO A 70 -11.68 9.70 5.87
CA PRO A 70 -12.13 11.07 5.60
C PRO A 70 -12.89 11.67 6.77
N ARG A 71 -13.75 10.87 7.41
CA ARG A 71 -14.66 11.34 8.44
C ARG A 71 -13.98 11.51 9.79
N LYS A 72 -13.10 10.57 10.18
CA LYS A 72 -12.52 10.56 11.53
C LYS A 72 -11.13 11.16 11.59
N LYS A 73 -10.35 11.06 10.53
CA LYS A 73 -8.96 11.52 10.52
C LYS A 73 -8.72 12.72 9.61
N GLY A 74 -9.67 13.03 8.72
CA GLY A 74 -9.48 14.09 7.74
C GLY A 74 -8.42 13.75 6.71
N LEU A 75 -8.26 12.48 6.38
CA LEU A 75 -7.29 11.99 5.41
C LEU A 75 -8.00 11.24 4.29
N VAL A 76 -7.45 11.30 3.09
CA VAL A 76 -7.91 10.52 1.95
C VAL A 76 -6.73 9.88 1.24
N LEU A 77 -6.94 8.68 0.70
CA LEU A 77 -6.00 8.07 -0.24
C LEU A 77 -6.14 8.82 -1.56
N ILE A 78 -5.19 9.73 -1.83
CA ILE A 78 -5.38 10.74 -2.88
C ILE A 78 -5.35 10.16 -4.29
N ASN A 79 -4.68 9.05 -4.51
CA ASN A 79 -4.67 8.38 -5.81
C ASN A 79 -5.85 7.43 -6.03
N SER A 80 -6.88 7.48 -5.20
CA SER A 80 -8.13 6.70 -5.25
C SER A 80 -7.91 5.22 -4.96
N VAL A 81 -7.18 4.53 -5.82
CA VAL A 81 -6.84 3.10 -5.66
C VAL A 81 -5.35 2.96 -5.98
N GLY A 82 -4.62 2.40 -5.04
CA GLY A 82 -3.24 2.01 -5.29
C GLY A 82 -3.21 0.68 -6.02
N VAL A 83 -2.35 0.55 -7.03
CA VAL A 83 -2.16 -0.70 -7.76
C VAL A 83 -0.74 -1.19 -7.48
N ILE A 84 -0.65 -2.27 -6.74
CA ILE A 84 0.64 -2.92 -6.43
C ILE A 84 0.77 -4.14 -7.32
N ASP A 85 1.66 -4.05 -8.29
CA ASP A 85 1.91 -5.13 -9.23
C ASP A 85 2.74 -6.24 -8.59
N GLY A 86 2.59 -7.47 -9.09
CA GLY A 86 3.33 -8.61 -8.55
C GLY A 86 4.84 -8.47 -8.65
N ASP A 87 5.33 -7.79 -9.69
CA ASP A 87 6.77 -7.57 -9.88
C ASP A 87 7.32 -6.38 -9.07
N TYR A 88 6.47 -5.71 -8.29
CA TYR A 88 6.95 -4.70 -7.35
C TYR A 88 7.69 -5.32 -6.15
N TYR A 89 7.36 -6.55 -5.79
CA TYR A 89 8.09 -7.30 -4.77
C TYR A 89 9.55 -7.45 -5.21
N GLY A 90 10.46 -7.07 -4.34
CA GLY A 90 11.89 -7.10 -4.67
C GLY A 90 12.36 -5.96 -5.57
N ASN A 91 11.56 -4.92 -5.74
CA ASN A 91 11.92 -3.77 -6.57
C ASN A 91 13.28 -3.20 -6.14
N PRO A 92 14.19 -2.94 -7.09
CA PRO A 92 15.50 -2.37 -6.75
C PRO A 92 15.37 -1.04 -5.99
N GLY A 93 16.17 -0.87 -4.96
CA GLY A 93 16.24 0.35 -4.18
C GLY A 93 15.28 0.42 -2.99
N ASN A 94 14.13 -0.25 -3.01
CA ASN A 94 13.18 -0.21 -1.90
C ASN A 94 12.56 -1.56 -1.52
N GLU A 95 12.99 -2.66 -2.10
CA GLU A 95 12.52 -4.03 -1.86
C GLU A 95 11.05 -4.26 -2.24
N GLY A 96 10.35 -3.27 -2.77
CA GLY A 96 8.91 -3.32 -2.98
C GLY A 96 8.11 -2.79 -1.78
N HIS A 97 8.71 -1.91 -0.99
CA HIS A 97 8.06 -1.28 0.16
C HIS A 97 6.79 -0.55 -0.26
N ILE A 98 5.67 -0.89 0.37
CA ILE A 98 4.37 -0.29 0.09
C ILE A 98 4.20 0.98 0.91
N PHE A 99 3.82 2.06 0.22
CA PHE A 99 3.50 3.34 0.84
C PHE A 99 2.03 3.69 0.60
N ALA A 100 1.39 4.32 1.57
CA ALA A 100 0.05 4.87 1.40
C ALA A 100 0.17 6.37 1.10
N GLN A 101 -0.33 6.79 -0.07
CA GLN A 101 -0.26 8.19 -0.50
C GLN A 101 -1.47 8.94 0.04
N MET A 102 -1.30 9.62 1.18
CA MET A 102 -2.40 10.25 1.92
C MET A 102 -2.35 11.76 1.81
N LYS A 103 -3.52 12.38 1.66
CA LYS A 103 -3.69 13.83 1.70
C LYS A 103 -4.47 14.24 2.94
N ASN A 104 -3.99 15.27 3.62
CA ASN A 104 -4.73 15.92 4.70
C ASN A 104 -5.70 16.94 4.09
N ILE A 105 -7.01 16.66 4.22
CA ILE A 105 -8.07 17.52 3.66
C ILE A 105 -8.63 18.50 4.69
N THR A 106 -7.95 18.67 5.82
CA THR A 106 -8.37 19.58 6.89
C THR A 106 -7.48 20.83 6.91
N ASN A 107 -7.83 21.77 7.78
CA ASN A 107 -7.03 22.97 8.01
C ASN A 107 -6.14 22.87 9.25
N GLN A 108 -5.96 21.66 9.78
CA GLN A 108 -5.10 21.38 10.92
C GLN A 108 -4.13 20.26 10.60
N GLU A 109 -3.00 20.25 11.30
CA GLU A 109 -2.03 19.17 11.20
C GLU A 109 -2.65 17.84 11.64
N VAL A 110 -2.37 16.76 10.93
CA VAL A 110 -2.77 15.40 11.29
C VAL A 110 -1.52 14.59 11.59
N VAL A 111 -1.53 13.89 12.73
CA VAL A 111 -0.44 13.02 13.15
C VAL A 111 -0.89 11.57 13.08
N LEU A 112 -0.13 10.75 12.37
CA LEU A 112 -0.33 9.29 12.33
C LEU A 112 0.74 8.65 13.20
N GLU A 113 0.31 7.90 14.22
CA GLU A 113 1.22 7.17 15.10
C GLU A 113 1.50 5.78 14.55
N VAL A 114 2.66 5.23 14.89
CA VAL A 114 3.03 3.85 14.50
C VAL A 114 1.98 2.87 15.00
N GLY A 115 1.57 1.97 14.13
CA GLY A 115 0.58 0.94 14.44
C GLY A 115 -0.85 1.32 14.09
N GLU A 116 -1.15 2.59 13.78
CA GLU A 116 -2.48 2.96 13.28
C GLU A 116 -2.73 2.33 11.92
N ARG A 117 -3.95 1.85 11.70
CA ARG A 117 -4.38 1.34 10.39
C ARG A 117 -4.60 2.54 9.46
N VAL A 118 -4.01 2.48 8.27
CA VAL A 118 -4.02 3.64 7.34
C VAL A 118 -4.73 3.35 6.03
N VAL A 119 -4.58 2.16 5.45
CA VAL A 119 -5.27 1.74 4.23
C VAL A 119 -5.58 0.26 4.33
N GLN A 120 -6.42 -0.24 3.43
CA GLN A 120 -6.72 -1.66 3.33
C GLN A 120 -6.30 -2.18 1.96
N ALA A 121 -5.85 -3.43 1.93
CA ALA A 121 -5.34 -4.06 0.73
C ALA A 121 -6.13 -5.32 0.40
N VAL A 122 -6.48 -5.49 -0.87
CA VAL A 122 -7.25 -6.64 -1.36
C VAL A 122 -6.48 -7.29 -2.50
N PHE A 123 -6.20 -8.58 -2.38
CA PHE A 123 -5.67 -9.37 -3.49
C PHE A 123 -6.80 -9.68 -4.48
N ALA A 124 -6.50 -9.59 -5.78
CA ALA A 124 -7.48 -9.88 -6.82
C ALA A 124 -6.78 -10.45 -8.06
N PRO A 125 -7.48 -11.26 -8.86
CA PRO A 125 -6.97 -11.63 -10.18
C PRO A 125 -7.13 -10.46 -11.14
N PHE A 126 -6.32 -10.44 -12.22
CA PHE A 126 -6.50 -9.48 -13.30
C PHE A 126 -6.46 -10.18 -14.65
N LEU A 127 -7.01 -9.54 -15.66
CA LEU A 127 -7.08 -10.06 -17.02
C LEU A 127 -6.19 -9.23 -17.94
N ILE A 128 -5.69 -9.86 -18.99
CA ILE A 128 -4.86 -9.21 -20.00
C ILE A 128 -5.62 -9.13 -21.32
N ALA A 129 -5.36 -8.06 -22.07
CA ALA A 129 -6.00 -7.84 -23.37
C ALA A 129 -5.40 -8.75 -24.45
N ASP A 130 -6.18 -9.02 -25.50
CA ASP A 130 -5.66 -9.68 -26.67
C ASP A 130 -4.51 -8.87 -27.27
N GLY A 131 -3.47 -9.55 -27.75
CA GLY A 131 -2.33 -8.90 -28.37
C GLY A 131 -1.37 -8.25 -27.37
N ASP A 132 -1.54 -8.50 -26.08
CA ASP A 132 -0.61 -8.01 -25.07
C ASP A 132 0.78 -8.58 -25.30
N ALA A 133 1.80 -7.72 -25.27
CA ALA A 133 3.19 -8.09 -25.49
C ALA A 133 4.14 -7.42 -24.47
N ALA A 134 3.66 -7.14 -23.29
CA ALA A 134 4.44 -6.51 -22.23
C ALA A 134 5.60 -7.43 -21.81
N ASN A 135 6.84 -6.92 -21.87
CA ASN A 135 8.05 -7.69 -21.56
C ASN A 135 9.09 -6.87 -20.77
N GLY A 136 8.70 -5.69 -20.26
CA GLY A 136 9.61 -4.85 -19.49
C GLY A 136 9.94 -5.45 -18.12
N VAL A 137 11.02 -4.94 -17.52
CA VAL A 137 11.45 -5.31 -16.18
C VAL A 137 11.28 -4.09 -15.28
N ARG A 138 10.66 -4.28 -14.10
CA ARG A 138 10.41 -3.18 -13.18
C ARG A 138 11.70 -2.68 -12.55
N THR A 139 11.86 -1.36 -12.52
CA THR A 139 12.97 -0.69 -11.85
C THR A 139 12.53 0.37 -10.85
N GLY A 140 11.23 0.65 -10.74
CA GLY A 140 10.70 1.68 -9.84
C GLY A 140 9.22 1.50 -9.53
N GLY A 141 8.66 2.47 -8.82
CA GLY A 141 7.25 2.48 -8.44
C GLY A 141 6.79 3.90 -8.10
N PHE A 142 5.52 4.04 -7.74
CA PHE A 142 4.90 5.30 -7.33
C PHE A 142 5.11 6.45 -8.33
N GLY A 143 4.93 6.13 -9.64
CA GLY A 143 5.02 7.11 -10.70
C GLY A 143 6.42 7.29 -11.28
N SER A 144 7.40 6.49 -10.87
CA SER A 144 8.76 6.57 -11.38
C SER A 144 9.00 5.76 -12.66
N THR A 145 8.01 4.99 -13.11
CA THR A 145 8.12 4.18 -14.33
C THR A 145 7.26 4.77 -15.45
N GLY A 146 7.77 4.73 -16.67
CA GLY A 146 6.95 4.96 -17.87
C GLY A 146 6.56 6.41 -18.15
N HIS A 147 7.37 7.36 -17.70
CA HIS A 147 7.07 8.74 -18.09
C HIS A 147 8.26 9.54 -18.57
#